data_80058172a3f97a0d80319c58d489f760
#
_entry.id   80058172a3f97a0d80319c58d489f760
#
_cell.length_a   1.000
_cell.length_b   1.000
_cell.length_c   1.000
_cell.angle_alpha   90.00
_cell.angle_beta   90.00
_cell.angle_gamma   90.00
#
_symmetry.space_group_name_H-M   'P 1'
#
loop_
_entity.id
_entity.type
_entity.pdbx_description
1 polymer ?
#
loop_
_entity_poly.entity_id
_entity_poly.type
_entity_poly.pdbx_seq_one_letter_code
_entity_poly.pdbx_strand_id
1 'polypeptide(L)'
;MKAAFVLVKCELGRLEEVANALMEIDGVSEIHSITGAWDLLVKLYAPDYDGFGDLIPDRVQKVAGVRDTETLLAFRAFKPTA
;
A
#
# COMPACT_ATOMS: atom_id res chain seq x y z
N MET A 1 -16.40 2.54 1.35
CA MET A 1 -15.08 1.98 1.03
C MET A 1 -14.32 1.65 2.30
N LYS A 2 -13.62 0.56 2.29
CA LYS A 2 -12.71 0.18 3.37
C LYS A 2 -11.30 0.58 3.00
N ALA A 3 -10.47 0.83 4.00
CA ALA A 3 -9.09 1.26 3.79
C ALA A 3 -8.11 0.23 4.35
N ALA A 4 -6.97 0.13 3.69
CA ALA A 4 -5.82 -0.63 4.17
C ALA A 4 -4.56 0.21 3.98
N PHE A 5 -3.58 -0.03 4.81
CA PHE A 5 -2.24 0.53 4.67
C PHE A 5 -1.27 -0.61 4.45
N VAL A 6 -0.45 -0.49 3.44
CA VAL A 6 0.56 -1.51 3.14
C VAL A 6 1.93 -0.89 3.29
N LEU A 7 2.72 -1.45 4.17
CA LEU A 7 4.13 -1.13 4.29
C LEU A 7 4.89 -1.96 3.27
N VAL A 8 5.75 -1.31 2.50
CA VAL A 8 6.46 -1.96 1.40
C VAL A 8 7.96 -1.81 1.59
N LYS A 9 8.68 -2.93 1.48
CA LYS A 9 10.11 -2.96 1.41
C LYS A 9 10.52 -3.11 -0.05
N CYS A 10 11.34 -2.18 -0.54
CA CYS A 10 11.80 -2.21 -1.92
C CYS A 10 13.20 -2.79 -2.01
N GLU A 11 13.50 -3.41 -3.13
CA GLU A 11 14.88 -3.74 -3.46
C GLU A 11 15.69 -2.45 -3.60
N LEU A 12 16.97 -2.51 -3.25
CA LEU A 12 17.84 -1.34 -3.27
C LEU A 12 17.88 -0.69 -4.65
N GLY A 13 17.71 0.63 -4.65
CA GLY A 13 17.77 1.43 -5.88
C GLY A 13 16.49 1.40 -6.72
N ARG A 14 15.43 0.74 -6.25
CA ARG A 14 14.20 0.59 -7.04
C ARG A 14 12.98 1.28 -6.42
N LEU A 15 13.17 2.11 -5.43
CA LEU A 15 12.07 2.76 -4.70
C LEU A 15 11.14 3.54 -5.63
N GLU A 16 11.68 4.37 -6.48
CA GLU A 16 10.90 5.23 -7.37
C GLU A 16 10.14 4.41 -8.41
N GLU A 17 10.80 3.41 -8.98
CA GLU A 17 10.18 2.47 -9.92
C GLU A 17 9.00 1.74 -9.27
N VAL A 18 9.19 1.24 -8.05
CA VAL A 18 8.14 0.54 -7.31
C VAL A 18 6.97 1.47 -7.00
N ALA A 19 7.26 2.68 -6.51
CA ALA A 19 6.21 3.65 -6.18
C ALA A 19 5.38 3.99 -7.42
N ASN A 20 6.02 4.23 -8.56
CA ASN A 20 5.31 4.55 -9.79
C ASN A 20 4.44 3.39 -10.26
N ALA A 21 4.93 2.16 -10.17
CA ALA A 21 4.16 0.98 -10.55
C ALA A 21 2.96 0.77 -9.61
N LEU A 22 3.14 1.00 -8.32
CA LEU A 22 2.05 0.88 -7.35
C LEU A 22 0.95 1.92 -7.59
N MET A 23 1.30 3.13 -8.03
CA MET A 23 0.30 4.16 -8.33
C MET A 23 -0.61 3.79 -9.50
N GLU A 24 -0.20 2.87 -10.36
CA GLU A 24 -1.03 2.40 -11.48
C GLU A 24 -2.12 1.43 -11.05
N ILE A 25 -2.08 0.94 -9.82
CA ILE A 25 -3.07 -0.03 -9.32
C ILE A 25 -4.34 0.70 -8.90
N ASP A 26 -5.48 0.27 -9.43
CA ASP A 26 -6.78 0.80 -9.03
C ASP A 26 -6.98 0.57 -7.53
N GLY A 27 -7.42 1.59 -6.83
CA GLY A 27 -7.62 1.53 -5.38
C GLY A 27 -6.49 2.16 -4.59
N VAL A 28 -5.31 2.33 -5.16
CA VAL A 28 -4.23 3.04 -4.51
C VAL A 28 -4.56 4.53 -4.46
N SER A 29 -4.59 5.09 -3.26
CA SER A 29 -4.95 6.48 -3.03
C SER A 29 -3.73 7.39 -2.91
N GLU A 30 -2.75 6.95 -2.13
CA GLU A 30 -1.54 7.74 -1.91
C GLU A 30 -0.40 6.84 -1.48
N ILE A 31 0.82 7.29 -1.77
CA ILE A 31 2.04 6.58 -1.41
C ILE A 31 2.99 7.59 -0.80
N HIS A 32 3.57 7.23 0.34
CA HIS A 32 4.59 8.02 1.00
C HIS A 32 5.88 7.23 1.11
N SER A 33 7.00 7.86 0.80
CA SER A 33 8.29 7.30 1.18
C SER A 33 8.51 7.57 2.66
N ILE A 34 9.00 6.59 3.38
CA ILE A 34 9.15 6.66 4.84
C ILE A 34 10.52 6.19 5.26
N THR A 35 10.88 6.51 6.49
CA THR A 35 12.11 6.03 7.11
C THR A 35 11.82 4.86 8.03
N GLY A 36 12.87 4.13 8.42
CA GLY A 36 12.76 3.01 9.34
C GLY A 36 12.87 1.67 8.64
N ALA A 37 12.15 0.69 9.14
CA ALA A 37 12.23 -0.68 8.64
C ALA A 37 11.60 -0.86 7.25
N TRP A 38 10.72 0.03 6.85
CA TRP A 38 10.00 -0.02 5.58
C TRP A 38 10.32 1.20 4.74
N ASP A 39 10.11 1.08 3.43
CA ASP A 39 10.47 2.13 2.48
C ASP A 39 9.29 2.97 2.02
N LEU A 40 8.12 2.34 1.87
CA LEU A 40 6.91 3.02 1.40
C LEU A 40 5.73 2.68 2.32
N LEU A 41 4.84 3.66 2.46
CA LEU A 41 3.52 3.48 3.07
C LEU A 41 2.48 3.74 1.99
N VAL A 42 1.68 2.73 1.69
CA VAL A 42 0.68 2.78 0.62
C VAL A 42 -0.71 2.73 1.23
N LYS A 43 -1.55 3.68 0.86
CA LYS A 43 -2.96 3.68 1.27
C LYS A 43 -3.82 3.19 0.12
N LEU A 44 -4.64 2.18 0.39
CA LEU A 44 -5.53 1.58 -0.60
C LEU A 44 -6.96 1.58 -0.11
N TYR A 45 -7.90 1.60 -1.07
CA TYR A 45 -9.32 1.44 -0.80
C TYR A 45 -9.88 0.26 -1.58
N ALA A 46 -10.83 -0.44 -0.98
CA ALA A 46 -11.62 -1.47 -1.63
C ALA A 46 -13.05 -1.40 -1.11
N PRO A 47 -14.05 -1.90 -1.86
CA PRO A 47 -15.45 -1.88 -1.40
C PRO A 47 -15.65 -2.61 -0.08
N ASP A 48 -14.93 -3.71 0.13
CA ASP A 48 -14.96 -4.50 1.35
C ASP A 48 -13.58 -5.08 1.65
N TYR A 49 -13.43 -5.70 2.83
CA TYR A 49 -12.13 -6.25 3.23
C TYR A 49 -11.69 -7.44 2.40
N ASP A 50 -12.63 -8.23 1.86
CA ASP A 50 -12.30 -9.38 1.03
C ASP A 50 -11.57 -8.93 -0.24
N GLY A 51 -11.88 -7.75 -0.74
CA GLY A 51 -11.19 -7.17 -1.91
C GLY A 51 -9.69 -7.04 -1.72
N PHE A 52 -9.23 -6.83 -0.50
CA PHE A 52 -7.80 -6.76 -0.22
C PHE A 52 -7.12 -8.12 -0.31
N GLY A 53 -7.87 -9.20 -0.09
CA GLY A 53 -7.34 -10.56 -0.21
C GLY A 53 -6.85 -10.90 -1.61
N ASP A 54 -7.46 -10.28 -2.63
CA ASP A 54 -7.01 -10.41 -4.01
C ASP A 54 -6.04 -9.30 -4.41
N LEU A 55 -6.37 -8.07 -4.04
CA LEU A 55 -5.60 -6.88 -4.45
C LEU A 55 -4.14 -6.93 -3.97
N ILE A 56 -3.92 -7.30 -2.72
CA ILE A 56 -2.59 -7.28 -2.14
C ILE A 56 -1.69 -8.35 -2.76
N PRO A 57 -2.04 -9.65 -2.70
CA PRO A 57 -1.16 -10.68 -3.28
C PRO A 57 -1.09 -10.65 -4.80
N ASP A 58 -2.19 -10.33 -5.48
CA ASP A 58 -2.24 -10.43 -6.93
C ASP A 58 -1.72 -9.18 -7.65
N ARG A 59 -1.77 -8.02 -7.00
CA ARG A 59 -1.36 -6.77 -7.62
C ARG A 59 -0.17 -6.13 -6.92
N VAL A 60 -0.29 -5.88 -5.62
CA VAL A 60 0.77 -5.17 -4.88
C VAL A 60 2.04 -6.01 -4.78
N GLN A 61 1.91 -7.25 -4.34
CA GLN A 61 3.08 -8.12 -4.13
C GLN A 61 3.73 -8.61 -5.41
N LYS A 62 3.08 -8.43 -6.56
CA LYS A 62 3.64 -8.80 -7.85
C LYS A 62 4.39 -7.68 -8.55
N VAL A 63 4.40 -6.48 -7.98
CA VAL A 63 5.17 -5.37 -8.55
C VAL A 63 6.66 -5.70 -8.48
N ALA A 64 7.34 -5.60 -9.62
CA ALA A 64 8.78 -5.84 -9.68
C ALA A 64 9.51 -4.84 -8.77
N GLY A 65 10.41 -5.36 -7.95
CA GLY A 65 11.17 -4.56 -6.98
C GLY A 65 10.58 -4.55 -5.57
N VAL A 66 9.36 -5.07 -5.38
CA VAL A 66 8.79 -5.28 -4.05
C VAL A 66 9.45 -6.50 -3.43
N ARG A 67 10.06 -6.31 -2.27
CA ARG A 67 10.78 -7.35 -1.57
C ARG A 67 9.95 -7.97 -0.45
N ASP A 68 9.18 -7.16 0.27
CA ASP A 68 8.36 -7.59 1.38
C ASP A 68 7.24 -6.59 1.61
N THR A 69 6.16 -7.03 2.23
CA THR A 69 5.02 -6.18 2.56
C THR A 69 4.43 -6.55 3.91
N GLU A 70 3.85 -5.57 4.58
CA GLU A 70 3.03 -5.80 5.75
C GLU A 70 1.74 -5.02 5.58
N THR A 71 0.60 -5.69 5.68
CA THR A 71 -0.71 -5.09 5.48
C THR A 71 -1.39 -4.83 6.80
N LEU A 72 -1.90 -3.60 6.95
CA LEU A 72 -2.69 -3.17 8.10
C LEU A 72 -4.08 -2.82 7.60
N LEU A 73 -5.09 -3.56 8.04
CA LEU A 73 -6.47 -3.22 7.71
C LEU A 73 -6.94 -2.14 8.68
N ALA A 74 -7.48 -1.06 8.13
CA ALA A 74 -8.00 0.04 8.92
C ALA A 74 -9.50 -0.11 9.12
N PHE A 75 -9.99 0.16 10.33
CA PHE A 75 -11.41 0.06 10.62
C PHE A 75 -12.09 1.42 10.59
N ARG A 76 -11.69 2.32 11.46
CA ARG A 76 -12.36 3.61 11.58
C ARG A 76 -11.36 4.75 11.67
N ALA A 77 -11.58 5.76 10.85
CA ALA A 77 -10.78 6.98 10.93
C ALA A 77 -11.38 7.92 11.98
N PHE A 78 -10.53 8.43 12.84
CA PHE A 78 -10.89 9.49 13.79
C PHE A 78 -10.40 10.80 13.22
N LYS A 79 -11.29 11.77 13.13
CA LYS A 79 -10.95 13.09 12.59
C LYS A 79 -11.27 14.16 13.61
N PRO A 80 -10.51 15.26 13.65
CA PRO A 80 -10.85 16.35 14.54
C PRO A 80 -12.22 16.91 14.16
N THR A 81 -13.00 17.29 15.17
CA THR A 81 -14.24 18.02 14.95
C THR A 81 -13.91 19.50 14.83
N ALA A 82 -14.55 20.16 13.90
CA ALA A 82 -14.34 21.60 13.69
C ALA A 82 -14.95 22.42 14.83
#